data_94e3584005f765e1cd73defc3240fed0
#
_entry.id   94e3584005f765e1cd73defc3240fed0
#
_cell.length_a   1.000
_cell.length_b   1.000
_cell.length_c   1.000
_cell.angle_alpha   90.00
_cell.angle_beta   90.00
_cell.angle_gamma   90.00
#
_symmetry.space_group_name_H-M   'P 1'
#
loop_
_entity.id
_entity.type
_entity.pdbx_description
1 polymer ?
#
loop_
_entity_poly.entity_id
_entity_poly.type
_entity_poly.pdbx_seq_one_letter_code
_entity_poly.pdbx_strand_id
1 'polypeptide(L)'
;MTTTKRSSRILSTVNETAQNLSALGFISERRMKEYGVLEVPPVKSFSDAKIRALRKKLNVSQAVLAAILNTSKSTVQKWEIGDKKPSGPSLKLLNLIERKGLEAVV
;
A
#
# COMPACT_ATOMS: atom_id res chain seq x y z
N MET A 1 -23.93 8.22 10.18
CA MET A 1 -23.03 7.57 10.19
C MET A 1 -21.79 8.13 10.24
N THR A 2 -21.06 8.06 10.46
CA THR A 2 -20.02 8.43 10.81
C THR A 2 -19.04 8.82 10.29
N THR A 3 -18.24 9.01 10.46
CA THR A 3 -17.42 9.24 9.95
C THR A 3 -16.25 9.70 10.27
N THR A 4 -15.60 9.94 10.83
CA THR A 4 -14.54 10.35 11.15
C THR A 4 -13.53 9.81 11.46
N LYS A 5 -12.83 10.01 12.09
CA LYS A 5 -12.18 9.01 12.10
C LYS A 5 -12.82 8.33 11.05
N ARG A 6 -13.30 9.03 10.15
CA ARG A 6 -14.12 8.60 9.24
C ARG A 6 -13.65 7.47 8.45
N SER A 7 -12.48 7.37 7.82
CA SER A 7 -12.05 6.20 7.06
C SER A 7 -11.91 4.97 7.95
N SER A 8 -11.36 5.15 9.15
CA SER A 8 -11.28 4.07 10.12
C SER A 8 -12.66 3.59 10.56
N ARG A 9 -13.58 4.52 10.74
CA ARG A 9 -14.96 4.18 11.12
C ARG A 9 -15.70 3.49 10.00
N ILE A 10 -15.50 3.92 8.76
CA ILE A 10 -16.13 3.29 7.62
C ILE A 10 -15.69 1.85 7.51
N LEU A 11 -14.39 1.57 7.62
CA LEU A 11 -13.86 0.21 7.57
C LEU A 11 -14.39 -0.63 8.72
N SER A 12 -14.44 -0.06 9.92
CA SER A 12 -14.98 -0.75 11.09
C SER A 12 -16.45 -1.09 10.90
N THR A 13 -17.24 -0.15 10.38
CA THR A 13 -18.64 -0.36 10.12
C THR A 13 -18.88 -1.44 9.07
N VAL A 14 -18.08 -1.44 8.00
CA VAL A 14 -18.15 -2.47 6.97
C VAL A 14 -17.86 -3.85 7.56
N ASN A 15 -16.84 -3.97 8.38
CA ASN A 15 -16.47 -5.23 9.02
C ASN A 15 -17.58 -5.71 9.96
N GLU A 16 -18.14 -4.83 10.77
CA GLU A 16 -19.23 -5.18 11.67
C GLU A 16 -20.45 -5.66 10.91
N THR A 17 -20.81 -4.98 9.84
CA THR A 17 -21.93 -5.38 9.00
C THR A 17 -21.70 -6.74 8.38
N ALA A 18 -20.49 -6.97 7.86
CA ALA A 18 -20.13 -8.25 7.26
C ALA A 18 -20.20 -9.37 8.29
N GLN A 19 -19.72 -9.14 9.51
CA GLN A 19 -19.76 -10.12 10.58
C GLN A 19 -21.20 -10.44 10.97
N ASN A 20 -22.03 -9.41 11.07
CA ASN A 20 -23.45 -9.59 11.41
C ASN A 20 -24.17 -10.40 10.34
N LEU A 21 -23.91 -10.10 9.08
CA LEU A 21 -24.50 -10.84 7.97
C LEU A 21 -24.03 -12.29 7.93
N SER A 22 -22.76 -12.52 8.26
CA SER A 22 -22.22 -13.86 8.35
C SER A 22 -22.89 -14.65 9.47
N ALA A 23 -23.08 -14.03 10.63
CA ALA A 23 -23.76 -14.64 11.76
C ALA A 23 -25.20 -15.01 11.40
N LEU A 24 -25.82 -14.26 10.49
CA LEU A 24 -27.16 -14.54 10.01
C LEU A 24 -27.18 -15.48 8.81
N GLY A 25 -26.01 -15.94 8.36
CA GLY A 25 -25.93 -16.88 7.25
C GLY A 25 -25.95 -16.24 5.87
N PHE A 26 -25.84 -14.92 5.79
CA PHE A 26 -25.88 -14.22 4.50
C PHE A 26 -24.55 -14.11 3.79
N ILE A 27 -23.44 -14.28 4.51
CA ILE A 27 -22.10 -14.14 3.95
C ILE A 27 -21.30 -15.40 4.28
N SER A 28 -20.66 -15.99 3.26
CA SER A 28 -19.82 -17.16 3.44
C SER A 28 -18.55 -16.82 4.21
N GLU A 29 -17.93 -17.82 4.79
CA GLU A 29 -16.65 -17.66 5.49
C GLU A 29 -15.59 -17.06 4.59
N ARG A 30 -15.57 -17.46 3.31
CA ARG A 30 -14.64 -16.90 2.34
C ARG A 30 -14.84 -15.39 2.18
N ARG A 31 -16.08 -14.96 2.11
CA ARG A 31 -16.41 -13.54 2.02
C ARG A 31 -16.01 -12.78 3.27
N MET A 32 -16.17 -13.40 4.42
CA MET A 32 -15.74 -12.80 5.67
C MET A 32 -14.24 -12.53 5.65
N LYS A 33 -13.45 -13.44 5.12
CA LYS A 33 -12.01 -13.23 4.98
C LYS A 33 -11.72 -12.07 4.04
N GLU A 34 -12.47 -11.96 2.95
CA GLU A 34 -12.28 -10.87 2.01
C GLU A 34 -12.57 -9.52 2.67
N TYR A 35 -13.62 -9.41 3.47
CA TYR A 35 -13.92 -8.19 4.19
C TYR A 35 -12.91 -7.92 5.32
N GLY A 36 -12.47 -8.96 6.00
CA GLY A 36 -11.44 -8.82 7.03
C GLY A 36 -10.13 -8.31 6.48
N VAL A 37 -9.87 -8.58 5.21
CA VAL A 37 -8.67 -8.10 4.53
C VAL A 37 -8.73 -6.62 4.24
N LEU A 38 -9.85 -5.97 4.45
CA LEU A 38 -9.91 -4.53 4.40
C LEU A 38 -9.02 -3.91 5.47
N GLU A 39 -8.53 -4.73 6.40
CA GLU A 39 -7.44 -4.32 7.25
C GLU A 39 -6.20 -4.28 6.38
N VAL A 40 -5.78 -3.07 6.07
CA VAL A 40 -4.61 -2.85 5.23
C VAL A 40 -3.37 -3.25 6.02
N PRO A 41 -2.46 -4.07 5.44
CA PRO A 41 -1.21 -4.39 6.12
C PRO A 41 -0.45 -3.12 6.47
N PRO A 42 0.29 -3.09 7.58
CA PRO A 42 1.10 -1.93 7.92
C PRO A 42 2.04 -1.57 6.78
N VAL A 43 2.13 -0.28 6.48
CA VAL A 43 3.05 0.23 5.48
C VAL A 43 4.42 0.39 6.11
N LYS A 44 5.42 -0.30 5.57
CA LYS A 44 6.78 -0.25 6.09
C LYS A 44 7.51 0.94 5.50
N SER A 45 8.35 1.59 6.31
CA SER A 45 9.21 2.65 5.81
C SER A 45 10.29 2.06 4.90
N PHE A 46 10.78 2.88 3.98
CA PHE A 46 11.87 2.50 3.10
C PHE A 46 13.08 3.37 3.39
N SER A 47 14.20 2.73 3.69
CA SER A 47 15.47 3.42 3.80
C SER A 47 16.04 3.70 2.41
N ASP A 48 17.05 4.57 2.34
CA ASP A 48 17.75 4.85 1.10
C ASP A 48 18.32 3.57 0.48
N ALA A 49 18.96 2.75 1.28
CA ALA A 49 19.53 1.48 0.81
C ALA A 49 18.46 0.53 0.28
N LYS A 50 17.31 0.50 0.94
CA LYS A 50 16.22 -0.38 0.53
C LYS A 50 15.62 0.05 -0.80
N ILE A 51 15.52 1.35 -1.04
CA ILE A 51 15.03 1.87 -2.32
C ILE A 51 16.00 1.51 -3.45
N ARG A 52 17.29 1.72 -3.22
CA ARG A 52 18.31 1.34 -4.21
C ARG A 52 18.28 -0.15 -4.51
N ALA A 53 18.17 -0.97 -3.47
CA ALA A 53 18.13 -2.42 -3.63
C ALA A 53 16.89 -2.87 -4.42
N LEU A 54 15.73 -2.29 -4.11
CA LEU A 54 14.50 -2.60 -4.84
C LEU A 54 14.62 -2.22 -6.30
N ARG A 55 15.13 -1.02 -6.59
CA ARG A 55 15.31 -0.55 -7.95
C ARG A 55 16.23 -1.49 -8.75
N LYS A 56 17.34 -1.90 -8.14
CA LYS A 56 18.28 -2.82 -8.78
C LYS A 56 17.66 -4.20 -9.02
N LYS A 57 16.89 -4.68 -8.06
CA LYS A 57 16.18 -5.95 -8.18
C LYS A 57 15.20 -5.91 -9.35
N LEU A 58 14.54 -4.79 -9.55
CA LEU A 58 13.59 -4.61 -10.65
C LEU A 58 14.29 -4.29 -11.97
N ASN A 59 15.58 -4.00 -11.91
CA ASN A 59 16.38 -3.64 -13.08
C ASN A 59 15.81 -2.41 -13.83
N VAL A 60 15.46 -1.38 -13.09
CA VAL A 60 14.93 -0.13 -13.65
C VAL A 60 15.83 1.03 -13.26
N SER A 61 15.83 2.07 -14.09
CA SER A 61 16.56 3.30 -13.78
C SER A 61 15.77 4.16 -12.77
N GLN A 62 16.43 5.16 -12.22
CA GLN A 62 15.76 6.14 -11.34
C GLN A 62 14.60 6.83 -12.06
N ALA A 63 14.80 7.18 -13.33
CA ALA A 63 13.76 7.83 -14.12
C ALA A 63 12.57 6.92 -14.34
N VAL A 64 12.81 5.64 -14.60
CA VAL A 64 11.73 4.67 -14.79
C VAL A 64 10.97 4.45 -13.49
N LEU A 65 11.68 4.30 -12.38
CA LEU A 65 11.02 4.16 -11.08
C LEU A 65 10.19 5.39 -10.76
N ALA A 66 10.71 6.58 -11.04
CA ALA A 66 9.98 7.83 -10.84
C ALA A 66 8.67 7.84 -11.66
N ALA A 67 8.74 7.42 -12.90
CA ALA A 67 7.55 7.34 -13.76
C ALA A 67 6.52 6.35 -13.20
N ILE A 68 6.98 5.19 -12.75
CA ILE A 68 6.09 4.18 -12.15
C ILE A 68 5.37 4.74 -10.92
N LEU A 69 6.09 5.49 -10.11
CA LEU A 69 5.53 6.06 -8.87
C LEU A 69 4.86 7.42 -9.09
N ASN A 70 4.81 7.88 -10.33
CA ASN A 70 4.24 9.17 -10.69
C ASN A 70 4.89 10.32 -9.91
N THR A 71 6.20 10.33 -9.85
CA THR A 71 6.98 11.36 -9.18
C THR A 71 8.15 11.77 -10.08
N SER A 72 9.00 12.69 -9.63
CA SER A 72 10.12 13.14 -10.42
C SER A 72 11.38 12.33 -10.14
N LYS A 73 12.27 12.28 -11.12
CA LYS A 73 13.56 11.63 -10.95
C LYS A 73 14.34 12.26 -9.79
N SER A 74 14.27 13.57 -9.64
CA SER A 74 14.98 14.25 -8.54
C SER A 74 14.47 13.82 -7.18
N THR A 75 13.18 13.50 -7.07
CA THR A 75 12.61 12.96 -5.84
C THR A 75 13.21 11.60 -5.52
N VAL A 76 13.28 10.71 -6.51
CA VAL A 76 13.88 9.39 -6.33
C VAL A 76 15.36 9.52 -5.96
N GLN A 77 16.08 10.43 -6.59
CA GLN A 77 17.48 10.69 -6.23
C GLN A 77 17.62 11.10 -4.76
N LYS A 78 16.74 11.97 -4.29
CA LYS A 78 16.78 12.42 -2.88
C LYS A 78 16.49 11.28 -1.92
N TRP A 79 15.58 10.40 -2.29
CA TRP A 79 15.32 9.21 -1.48
C TRP A 79 16.55 8.31 -1.41
N GLU A 80 17.26 8.14 -2.53
CA GLU A 80 18.38 7.22 -2.61
C GLU A 80 19.65 7.74 -1.95
N ILE A 81 19.75 9.05 -1.73
CA ILE A 81 20.86 9.63 -0.96
C ILE A 81 20.50 9.91 0.50
N GLY A 82 19.27 9.61 0.90
CA GLY A 82 18.84 9.80 2.27
C GLY A 82 18.41 11.22 2.60
N ASP A 83 18.30 12.09 1.61
CA ASP A 83 17.91 13.48 1.83
C ASP A 83 16.42 13.63 2.15
N LYS A 84 15.61 12.76 1.58
CA LYS A 84 14.18 12.70 1.85
C LYS A 84 13.74 11.24 1.93
N LYS A 85 12.63 11.01 2.60
CA LYS A 85 12.04 9.67 2.68
C LYS A 85 10.72 9.65 1.93
N PRO A 86 10.42 8.55 1.23
CA PRO A 86 9.11 8.41 0.61
C PRO A 86 8.02 8.40 1.67
N SER A 87 6.89 8.99 1.34
CA SER A 87 5.74 9.04 2.23
C SER A 87 4.46 9.01 1.40
N GLY A 88 3.34 8.85 2.07
CA GLY A 88 2.04 8.87 1.40
C GLY A 88 1.89 7.82 0.31
N PRO A 89 1.27 8.19 -0.81
CA PRO A 89 1.02 7.24 -1.90
C PRO A 89 2.28 6.57 -2.46
N SER A 90 3.39 7.30 -2.54
CA SER A 90 4.65 6.72 -3.02
C SER A 90 5.13 5.59 -2.13
N LEU A 91 5.05 5.78 -0.82
CA LEU A 91 5.45 4.74 0.11
C LEU A 91 4.54 3.51 0.00
N LYS A 92 3.25 3.73 -0.16
CA LYS A 92 2.30 2.63 -0.35
C LYS A 92 2.62 1.84 -1.62
N LEU A 93 2.91 2.52 -2.71
CA LEU A 93 3.26 1.87 -3.97
C LEU A 93 4.56 1.08 -3.84
N LEU A 94 5.57 1.64 -3.17
CA LEU A 94 6.82 0.92 -2.92
C LEU A 94 6.59 -0.37 -2.14
N ASN A 95 5.72 -0.33 -1.15
CA ASN A 95 5.36 -1.53 -0.39
C ASN A 95 4.66 -2.57 -1.27
N LEU A 96 3.77 -2.14 -2.14
CA LEU A 96 3.08 -3.04 -3.08
C LEU A 96 4.05 -3.68 -4.05
N ILE A 97 4.98 -2.91 -4.59
CA ILE A 97 5.99 -3.41 -5.52
C ILE A 97 6.89 -4.43 -4.81
N GLU A 98 7.28 -4.16 -3.58
CA GLU A 98 8.11 -5.10 -2.83
C GLU A 98 7.41 -6.44 -2.62
N ARG A 99 6.12 -6.42 -2.33
CA ARG A 99 5.37 -7.63 -2.04
C ARG A 99 4.93 -8.37 -3.29
N LYS A 100 4.53 -7.65 -4.33
CA LYS A 100 3.85 -8.24 -5.49
C LYS A 100 4.58 -8.03 -6.81
N GLY A 101 5.65 -7.24 -6.83
CA GLY A 101 6.37 -6.92 -8.05
C GLY A 101 5.72 -5.80 -8.84
N LEU A 102 6.33 -5.45 -9.98
CA LEU A 102 5.86 -4.34 -10.80
C LEU A 102 4.46 -4.53 -11.35
N GLU A 103 4.02 -5.76 -11.50
CA GLU A 103 2.68 -6.06 -12.02
C GLU A 103 1.57 -5.43 -11.17
N ALA A 104 1.86 -5.13 -9.92
CA ALA A 104 0.88 -4.53 -9.02
C ALA A 104 0.56 -3.08 -9.38
N VAL A 105 1.43 -2.41 -10.14
CA VAL A 105 1.34 -0.97 -10.40
C VAL A 105 1.40 -0.60 -11.88
N VAL A 106 1.55 -1.57 -12.77
CA VAL A 106 1.60 -1.33 -14.21
C VAL A 106 0.52 -2.07 -14.95
#